data_b58d8e462f09358634384ba75570632b
#
_entry.id   b58d8e462f09358634384ba75570632b
#
_cell.length_a   1.000
_cell.length_b   1.000
_cell.length_c   1.000
_cell.angle_alpha   90.00
_cell.angle_beta   90.00
_cell.angle_gamma   90.00
#
_symmetry.space_group_name_H-M   'P 1'
#
loop_
_entity.id
_entity.type
_entity.pdbx_description
1 polymer ?
#
loop_
_entity_poly.entity_id
_entity_poly.type
_entity_poly.pdbx_seq_one_letter_code
_entity_poly.pdbx_strand_id
1 'polypeptide(L)'
;MLAQSPQSDIVGTWGNRFHEDLWERRSGLQVGDFTGFAFTDAGRRMAESWHPSWFSLPENQCRPHTGIYGLRGPADLRIATDTDPTTGKTIAYRIEWSFGQVRTIWMDGRPHPPEYAPHTWAGFSTGAWDGNTLAVLTTHVKAGYLQRNGAPHSDQAVTREYWVRHGDMLLLTSIVDDPAYYEEPVIKTTNWMRQQVTIPPYLCGPAQVADEVVGQRRERVPHYLPGENDLIQEFTSQHGVPRDAALGHRETLYPEYATTLTNARRATDREPSTSRDRAATSHEPRATSFVGSWRLSIAKSTFKNNLRNVSVSGSDASAPQWRTMTFEDAGTGIKHTTDTQVVANDTGFYRVEYTAAFDGRGYPVVGSTAFDHVTLKRIDAKTFERVGTDRGEVVETSTYRMSPDGQVLTVTVDGTSQGVEYHNVQVFERSR
;
A
#
# COMPACT_ATOMS: atom_id res chain seq x y z
N MET A 1 43.82 4.52 -26.99
CA MET A 1 42.35 4.64 -27.17
C MET A 1 41.71 3.61 -26.25
N LEU A 2 41.22 3.99 -25.10
CA LEU A 2 40.40 3.12 -24.27
C LEU A 2 39.07 2.95 -25.01
N ALA A 3 38.71 1.72 -25.34
CA ALA A 3 37.43 1.41 -25.92
C ALA A 3 36.35 1.91 -24.95
N GLN A 4 35.49 2.82 -25.36
CA GLN A 4 34.29 3.16 -24.62
C GLN A 4 33.52 1.86 -24.41
N SER A 5 33.33 1.49 -23.16
CA SER A 5 32.39 0.40 -22.82
C SER A 5 31.06 0.72 -23.48
N PRO A 6 30.37 -0.24 -24.12
CA PRO A 6 29.10 0.03 -24.71
C PRO A 6 28.18 0.63 -23.63
N GLN A 7 27.64 1.80 -23.90
CA GLN A 7 26.61 2.43 -23.06
C GLN A 7 25.61 1.34 -22.71
N SER A 8 25.36 1.13 -21.43
CA SER A 8 24.40 0.15 -21.00
C SER A 8 23.02 0.64 -21.39
N ASP A 9 22.51 0.09 -22.50
CA ASP A 9 21.20 0.45 -23.04
C ASP A 9 20.08 0.08 -22.05
N ILE A 10 19.33 1.08 -21.61
CA ILE A 10 18.16 0.91 -20.72
C ILE A 10 16.87 0.68 -21.50
N VAL A 11 16.91 0.70 -22.83
CA VAL A 11 15.74 0.48 -23.70
C VAL A 11 15.17 -0.93 -23.50
N GLY A 12 13.86 -1.03 -23.44
CA GLY A 12 13.16 -2.29 -23.31
C GLY A 12 11.93 -2.22 -22.41
N THR A 13 11.43 -3.37 -22.07
CA THR A 13 10.32 -3.56 -21.15
C THR A 13 10.84 -4.16 -19.84
N TRP A 14 10.36 -3.63 -18.74
CA TRP A 14 10.88 -3.88 -17.41
C TRP A 14 9.75 -4.17 -16.45
N GLY A 15 9.68 -5.40 -15.94
CA GLY A 15 8.72 -5.80 -14.92
C GLY A 15 9.14 -5.31 -13.53
N ASN A 16 8.22 -4.77 -12.77
CA ASN A 16 8.49 -4.34 -11.41
C ASN A 16 8.83 -5.55 -10.52
N ARG A 17 9.71 -5.34 -9.55
CA ARG A 17 10.04 -6.37 -8.56
C ARG A 17 9.33 -6.11 -7.25
N PHE A 18 8.66 -7.16 -6.79
CA PHE A 18 8.23 -7.24 -5.40
C PHE A 18 9.26 -8.07 -4.64
N HIS A 19 9.97 -7.46 -3.70
CA HIS A 19 10.86 -8.15 -2.77
C HIS A 19 10.57 -7.73 -1.33
N GLU A 20 11.51 -7.91 -0.41
CA GLU A 20 11.35 -7.67 1.02
C GLU A 20 10.75 -6.29 1.38
N ASP A 21 10.99 -5.26 0.56
CA ASP A 21 10.38 -3.93 0.72
C ASP A 21 8.96 -3.84 0.12
N LEU A 22 8.23 -4.93 0.13
CA LEU A 22 6.90 -5.05 -0.49
C LEU A 22 5.94 -3.96 -0.03
N TRP A 23 5.98 -3.59 1.23
CA TRP A 23 5.16 -2.54 1.81
C TRP A 23 5.41 -1.17 1.18
N GLU A 24 6.66 -0.81 0.96
CA GLU A 24 7.00 0.43 0.27
C GLU A 24 6.59 0.43 -1.20
N ARG A 25 6.64 -0.72 -1.85
CA ARG A 25 6.49 -0.82 -3.30
C ARG A 25 5.06 -1.01 -3.77
N ARG A 26 4.24 -1.75 -3.03
CA ARG A 26 2.89 -2.08 -3.46
C ARG A 26 1.84 -1.06 -3.09
N SER A 27 1.67 -0.83 -1.80
CA SER A 27 0.61 0.03 -1.29
C SER A 27 1.12 1.37 -0.79
N GLY A 28 2.44 1.52 -0.70
CA GLY A 28 3.06 2.55 0.09
C GLY A 28 2.99 2.18 1.57
N LEU A 29 3.38 3.11 2.41
CA LEU A 29 3.21 2.98 3.84
C LEU A 29 1.72 2.98 4.20
N GLN A 30 1.41 2.51 5.39
CA GLN A 30 0.06 2.56 5.94
C GLN A 30 -0.45 4.00 5.94
N VAL A 31 -1.73 4.19 5.73
CA VAL A 31 -2.34 5.51 5.83
C VAL A 31 -2.15 6.05 7.25
N GLY A 32 -1.74 7.31 7.36
CA GLY A 32 -1.39 7.91 8.65
C GLY A 32 0.06 7.66 9.11
N ASP A 33 0.82 6.85 8.35
CA ASP A 33 2.24 6.57 8.60
C ASP A 33 3.13 7.48 7.73
N PHE A 34 3.74 8.48 8.36
CA PHE A 34 4.76 9.32 7.75
C PHE A 34 6.11 9.17 8.46
N THR A 35 6.32 8.09 9.18
CA THR A 35 7.61 7.79 9.81
C THR A 35 8.72 7.72 8.76
N GLY A 36 9.89 8.21 9.14
CA GLY A 36 11.05 8.22 8.24
C GLY A 36 11.12 9.41 7.27
N PHE A 37 10.14 10.32 7.29
CA PHE A 37 10.23 11.61 6.61
C PHE A 37 10.70 12.71 7.57
N ALA A 38 11.44 13.70 7.02
CA ALA A 38 11.81 14.93 7.72
C ALA A 38 10.98 16.08 7.15
N PHE A 39 9.70 16.16 7.52
CA PHE A 39 8.84 17.22 7.00
C PHE A 39 9.10 18.58 7.63
N THR A 40 8.99 19.63 6.83
CA THR A 40 8.75 20.98 7.31
C THR A 40 7.37 21.10 7.96
N ASP A 41 7.09 22.20 8.65
CA ASP A 41 5.73 22.49 9.15
C ASP A 41 4.67 22.49 8.04
N ALA A 42 5.04 22.98 6.86
CA ALA A 42 4.15 22.99 5.69
C ALA A 42 3.91 21.58 5.16
N GLY A 43 4.94 20.74 5.10
CA GLY A 43 4.84 19.33 4.70
C GLY A 43 3.97 18.54 5.66
N ARG A 44 4.14 18.73 6.98
CA ARG A 44 3.28 18.08 8.00
C ARG A 44 1.82 18.46 7.86
N ARG A 45 1.51 19.74 7.71
CA ARG A 45 0.13 20.20 7.50
C ARG A 45 -0.49 19.60 6.24
N MET A 46 0.29 19.52 5.15
CA MET A 46 -0.19 18.92 3.91
C MET A 46 -0.43 17.42 4.04
N ALA A 47 0.50 16.68 4.65
CA ALA A 47 0.36 15.26 4.91
C ALA A 47 -0.84 14.96 5.84
N GLU A 48 -1.02 15.77 6.89
CA GLU A 48 -2.09 15.62 7.85
C GLU A 48 -3.47 15.93 7.26
N SER A 49 -3.56 16.83 6.29
CA SER A 49 -4.82 17.17 5.63
C SER A 49 -5.32 16.06 4.69
N TRP A 50 -4.48 15.10 4.33
CA TRP A 50 -4.77 14.12 3.29
C TRP A 50 -5.67 12.97 3.78
N HIS A 51 -6.56 12.51 2.88
CA HIS A 51 -7.37 11.31 3.06
C HIS A 51 -7.51 10.55 1.72
N PRO A 52 -7.50 9.20 1.70
CA PRO A 52 -7.59 8.42 0.45
C PRO A 52 -8.82 8.74 -0.39
N SER A 53 -9.95 9.08 0.24
CA SER A 53 -11.19 9.43 -0.46
C SER A 53 -11.11 10.73 -1.29
N TRP A 54 -10.04 11.51 -1.19
CA TRP A 54 -9.83 12.67 -2.06
C TRP A 54 -9.76 12.28 -3.55
N PHE A 55 -9.30 11.08 -3.86
CA PHE A 55 -9.31 10.58 -5.23
C PHE A 55 -10.72 10.40 -5.80
N SER A 56 -11.74 10.33 -4.95
CA SER A 56 -13.14 10.26 -5.35
C SER A 56 -13.76 11.62 -5.72
N LEU A 57 -13.08 12.72 -5.41
CA LEU A 57 -13.57 14.04 -5.78
C LEU A 57 -13.50 14.26 -7.29
N PRO A 58 -14.50 14.89 -7.92
CA PRO A 58 -14.52 15.11 -9.37
C PRO A 58 -13.28 15.81 -9.91
N GLU A 59 -12.73 16.75 -9.18
CA GLU A 59 -11.50 17.48 -9.53
C GLU A 59 -10.23 16.62 -9.51
N ASN A 60 -10.26 15.49 -8.83
CA ASN A 60 -9.12 14.56 -8.74
C ASN A 60 -9.28 13.35 -9.66
N GLN A 61 -10.45 13.19 -10.26
CA GLN A 61 -10.70 12.12 -11.21
C GLN A 61 -9.84 12.28 -12.45
N CYS A 62 -9.33 11.16 -12.97
CA CYS A 62 -8.46 11.15 -14.14
C CYS A 62 -7.13 11.91 -13.96
N ARG A 63 -6.80 12.27 -12.75
CA ARG A 63 -5.54 12.93 -12.45
C ARG A 63 -4.40 11.92 -12.49
N PRO A 64 -3.45 12.02 -13.42
CA PRO A 64 -2.32 11.09 -13.44
C PRO A 64 -1.43 11.31 -12.22
N HIS A 65 -0.76 10.26 -11.79
CA HIS A 65 0.32 10.42 -10.82
C HIS A 65 1.47 11.22 -11.44
N THR A 66 2.20 11.91 -10.60
CA THR A 66 3.38 12.67 -11.03
C THR A 66 4.54 11.74 -11.40
N GLY A 67 5.50 12.26 -12.17
CA GLY A 67 6.74 11.53 -12.47
C GLY A 67 7.47 11.09 -11.22
N ILE A 68 7.43 11.90 -10.15
CA ILE A 68 8.06 11.59 -8.85
C ILE A 68 7.43 10.35 -8.20
N TYR A 69 6.11 10.21 -8.25
CA TYR A 69 5.46 8.99 -7.76
C TYR A 69 5.93 7.73 -8.49
N GLY A 70 6.20 7.84 -9.79
CA GLY A 70 6.71 6.74 -10.61
C GLY A 70 8.10 6.23 -10.21
N LEU A 71 8.94 7.09 -9.62
CA LEU A 71 10.32 6.73 -9.24
C LEU A 71 10.41 5.65 -8.16
N ARG A 72 9.36 5.41 -7.41
CA ARG A 72 9.34 4.32 -6.41
C ARG A 72 9.05 2.94 -7.01
N GLY A 73 8.88 2.82 -8.32
CA GLY A 73 8.67 1.54 -9.00
C GLY A 73 7.32 0.85 -8.77
N PRO A 74 6.19 1.57 -8.78
CA PRO A 74 4.89 0.98 -8.44
C PRO A 74 4.33 0.09 -9.55
N ALA A 75 4.89 0.16 -10.77
CA ALA A 75 4.42 -0.56 -11.95
C ALA A 75 5.55 -0.90 -12.92
N ASP A 76 5.20 -1.69 -13.92
CA ASP A 76 6.07 -2.02 -15.05
C ASP A 76 6.39 -0.78 -15.88
N LEU A 77 7.54 -0.82 -16.56
CA LEU A 77 8.03 0.26 -17.43
C LEU A 77 8.23 -0.22 -18.84
N ARG A 78 8.01 0.68 -19.80
CA ARG A 78 8.58 0.60 -21.15
C ARG A 78 9.46 1.82 -21.40
N ILE A 79 10.69 1.58 -21.79
CA ILE A 79 11.65 2.63 -22.13
C ILE A 79 11.99 2.50 -23.62
N ALA A 80 11.73 3.56 -24.37
CA ALA A 80 12.03 3.68 -25.78
C ALA A 80 12.89 4.91 -26.04
N THR A 81 13.50 5.01 -27.21
CA THR A 81 14.29 6.16 -27.64
C THR A 81 13.61 6.91 -28.77
N ASP A 82 13.75 8.23 -28.73
CA ASP A 82 13.61 9.07 -29.92
C ASP A 82 15.01 9.36 -30.47
N THR A 83 15.20 9.14 -31.76
CA THR A 83 16.48 9.37 -32.44
C THR A 83 16.35 10.47 -33.48
N ASP A 84 17.40 11.26 -33.63
CA ASP A 84 17.53 12.19 -34.71
C ASP A 84 17.63 11.41 -36.04
N PRO A 85 16.72 11.63 -37.00
CA PRO A 85 16.68 10.86 -38.22
C PRO A 85 17.91 11.08 -39.15
N THR A 86 18.62 12.19 -38.94
CA THR A 86 19.79 12.55 -39.76
C THR A 86 21.08 11.96 -39.20
N THR A 87 21.24 12.03 -37.89
CA THR A 87 22.49 11.64 -37.22
C THR A 87 22.42 10.27 -36.52
N GLY A 88 21.23 9.71 -36.37
CA GLY A 88 21.00 8.47 -35.61
C GLY A 88 21.25 8.59 -34.11
N LYS A 89 21.54 9.80 -33.60
CA LYS A 89 21.78 10.02 -32.16
C LYS A 89 20.48 9.99 -31.36
N THR A 90 20.52 9.41 -30.18
CA THR A 90 19.42 9.48 -29.21
C THR A 90 19.24 10.92 -28.75
N ILE A 91 18.06 11.48 -28.98
CA ILE A 91 17.69 12.84 -28.53
C ILE A 91 16.82 12.81 -27.28
N ALA A 92 16.13 11.69 -27.01
CA ALA A 92 15.35 11.51 -25.79
C ALA A 92 15.14 10.03 -25.47
N TYR A 93 14.91 9.73 -24.19
CA TYR A 93 14.26 8.52 -23.72
C TYR A 93 12.81 8.81 -23.37
N ARG A 94 11.91 7.89 -23.75
CA ARG A 94 10.50 7.91 -23.35
C ARG A 94 10.26 6.80 -22.38
N ILE A 95 9.78 7.16 -21.17
CA ILE A 95 9.40 6.23 -20.13
C ILE A 95 7.88 6.20 -20.04
N GLU A 96 7.30 5.05 -20.28
CA GLU A 96 5.87 4.77 -20.15
C GLU A 96 5.64 3.86 -18.95
N TRP A 97 4.54 4.07 -18.24
CA TRP A 97 4.08 3.27 -17.11
C TRP A 97 2.58 3.40 -16.95
N SER A 98 1.92 2.43 -16.26
CA SER A 98 0.46 2.28 -16.29
C SER A 98 -0.33 3.40 -15.61
N PHE A 99 0.27 4.19 -14.70
CA PHE A 99 -0.45 5.15 -13.87
C PHE A 99 -0.05 6.61 -14.10
N GLY A 100 0.72 6.89 -15.13
CA GLY A 100 1.20 8.23 -15.39
C GLY A 100 1.24 8.61 -16.86
N GLN A 101 1.57 9.85 -17.10
CA GLN A 101 1.86 10.34 -18.44
C GLN A 101 3.22 9.82 -18.91
N VAL A 102 3.39 9.71 -20.23
CA VAL A 102 4.70 9.45 -20.84
C VAL A 102 5.68 10.53 -20.40
N ARG A 103 6.79 10.11 -19.82
CA ARG A 103 7.87 10.99 -19.41
C ARG A 103 8.96 11.00 -20.46
N THR A 104 9.39 12.19 -20.87
CA THR A 104 10.49 12.38 -21.81
C THR A 104 11.72 12.86 -21.07
N ILE A 105 12.84 12.15 -21.23
CA ILE A 105 14.16 12.56 -20.74
C ILE A 105 14.97 13.01 -21.94
N TRP A 106 15.22 14.31 -22.05
CA TRP A 106 15.97 14.91 -23.15
C TRP A 106 17.47 14.66 -23.01
N MET A 107 18.11 14.21 -24.10
CA MET A 107 19.53 13.84 -24.13
C MET A 107 20.38 14.79 -24.97
N ASP A 108 19.80 15.85 -25.49
CA ASP A 108 20.43 16.80 -26.40
C ASP A 108 21.09 18.01 -25.71
N GLY A 109 21.13 18.00 -24.37
CA GLY A 109 21.77 19.05 -23.58
C GLY A 109 21.00 20.37 -23.53
N ARG A 110 19.70 20.36 -23.88
CA ARG A 110 18.86 21.55 -23.78
C ARG A 110 18.74 22.05 -22.35
N PRO A 111 18.65 23.40 -22.14
CA PRO A 111 18.45 23.94 -20.79
C PRO A 111 17.06 23.62 -20.26
N HIS A 112 16.93 23.61 -18.94
CA HIS A 112 15.62 23.57 -18.29
C HIS A 112 14.85 24.87 -18.55
N PRO A 113 13.49 24.79 -18.58
CA PRO A 113 12.65 25.99 -18.69
C PRO A 113 12.91 26.96 -17.54
N PRO A 114 12.59 28.24 -17.72
CA PRO A 114 12.69 29.22 -16.64
C PRO A 114 11.66 28.90 -15.54
N GLU A 115 11.94 29.33 -14.31
CA GLU A 115 11.15 29.02 -13.11
C GLU A 115 9.64 29.26 -13.26
N TYR A 116 9.25 30.27 -14.04
CA TYR A 116 7.84 30.61 -14.28
C TYR A 116 7.16 29.79 -15.39
N ALA A 117 7.86 28.83 -15.98
CA ALA A 117 7.27 27.98 -17.02
C ALA A 117 6.20 27.05 -16.45
N PRO A 118 5.19 26.65 -17.27
CA PRO A 118 4.14 25.76 -16.81
C PRO A 118 4.67 24.40 -16.33
N HIS A 119 4.16 23.93 -15.18
CA HIS A 119 4.44 22.62 -14.63
C HIS A 119 3.57 21.55 -15.26
N THR A 120 4.12 20.35 -15.43
CA THR A 120 3.42 19.19 -15.98
C THR A 120 3.41 18.03 -14.99
N TRP A 121 2.57 17.01 -15.21
CA TRP A 121 2.56 15.83 -14.35
C TRP A 121 3.86 15.01 -14.44
N ALA A 122 4.47 14.95 -15.62
CA ALA A 122 5.72 14.24 -15.84
C ALA A 122 6.96 15.08 -15.48
N GLY A 123 6.81 16.39 -15.36
CA GLY A 123 7.93 17.34 -15.22
C GLY A 123 8.66 17.59 -16.53
N PHE A 124 9.78 18.31 -16.43
CA PHE A 124 10.75 18.49 -17.51
C PHE A 124 12.06 17.84 -17.10
N SER A 125 12.51 16.84 -17.88
CA SER A 125 13.69 16.03 -17.55
C SER A 125 14.76 16.14 -18.61
N THR A 126 16.02 16.31 -18.17
CA THR A 126 17.22 16.19 -19.01
C THR A 126 18.12 15.10 -18.45
N GLY A 127 18.86 14.43 -19.32
CA GLY A 127 19.77 13.35 -18.94
C GLY A 127 21.12 13.45 -19.61
N ALA A 128 22.11 12.86 -18.95
CA ALA A 128 23.46 12.67 -19.49
C ALA A 128 24.03 11.34 -19.01
N TRP A 129 24.77 10.65 -19.88
CA TRP A 129 25.51 9.46 -19.51
C TRP A 129 26.83 9.79 -18.85
N ASP A 130 27.08 9.23 -17.71
CA ASP A 130 28.38 9.19 -17.05
C ASP A 130 28.81 7.72 -16.90
N GLY A 131 29.66 7.28 -17.79
CA GLY A 131 30.02 5.86 -17.91
C GLY A 131 28.76 5.00 -18.15
N ASN A 132 28.45 4.12 -17.21
CA ASN A 132 27.28 3.22 -17.26
C ASN A 132 26.05 3.78 -16.53
N THR A 133 26.11 4.99 -16.01
CA THR A 133 25.05 5.61 -15.25
C THR A 133 24.37 6.71 -16.08
N LEU A 134 23.07 6.62 -16.27
CA LEU A 134 22.29 7.71 -16.79
C LEU A 134 21.89 8.62 -15.62
N ALA A 135 22.49 9.80 -15.54
CA ALA A 135 22.13 10.84 -14.61
C ALA A 135 20.99 11.70 -15.19
N VAL A 136 19.92 11.90 -14.43
CA VAL A 136 18.74 12.66 -14.86
C VAL A 136 18.43 13.75 -13.85
N LEU A 137 18.13 14.94 -14.33
CA LEU A 137 17.58 16.06 -13.57
C LEU A 137 16.15 16.32 -14.02
N THR A 138 15.22 16.48 -13.07
CA THR A 138 13.82 16.84 -13.36
C THR A 138 13.37 18.01 -12.52
N THR A 139 12.70 18.95 -13.18
CA THR A 139 12.07 20.13 -12.60
C THR A 139 10.65 20.29 -13.14
N HIS A 140 9.93 21.32 -12.72
CA HIS A 140 8.60 21.68 -13.26
C HIS A 140 7.56 20.55 -13.15
N VAL A 141 7.62 19.77 -12.06
CA VAL A 141 6.61 18.77 -11.74
C VAL A 141 5.47 19.46 -10.98
N LYS A 142 4.22 19.20 -11.34
CA LYS A 142 3.06 19.65 -10.56
C LYS A 142 3.11 19.07 -9.16
N ALA A 143 2.56 19.77 -8.17
CA ALA A 143 2.40 19.24 -6.82
C ALA A 143 1.61 17.91 -6.82
N GLY A 144 2.00 17.01 -5.95
CA GLY A 144 1.43 15.66 -5.87
C GLY A 144 1.88 14.89 -4.63
N TYR A 145 2.02 13.58 -4.80
CA TYR A 145 2.40 12.69 -3.71
C TYR A 145 3.60 11.84 -4.09
N LEU A 146 4.50 11.61 -3.12
CA LEU A 146 5.60 10.65 -3.24
C LEU A 146 5.10 9.22 -3.11
N GLN A 147 4.10 9.01 -2.27
CA GLN A 147 3.60 7.69 -1.88
C GLN A 147 2.09 7.70 -1.72
N ARG A 148 1.51 6.50 -1.74
CA ARG A 148 0.06 6.29 -1.64
C ARG A 148 -0.53 6.68 -0.28
N ASN A 149 0.28 6.76 0.75
CA ASN A 149 -0.13 7.22 2.09
C ASN A 149 -0.39 8.74 2.18
N GLY A 150 -0.17 9.49 1.08
CA GLY A 150 -0.37 10.93 1.05
C GLY A 150 0.86 11.76 1.39
N ALA A 151 2.07 11.14 1.51
CA ALA A 151 3.31 11.90 1.66
C ALA A 151 3.45 12.88 0.47
N PRO A 152 3.34 14.20 0.70
CA PRO A 152 3.22 15.17 -0.38
C PRO A 152 4.57 15.50 -1.02
N HIS A 153 4.54 16.05 -2.23
CA HIS A 153 5.62 16.87 -2.75
C HIS A 153 5.02 18.14 -3.37
N SER A 154 5.78 19.24 -3.28
CA SER A 154 5.39 20.52 -3.84
C SER A 154 5.73 20.59 -5.35
N ASP A 155 5.35 21.67 -5.97
CA ASP A 155 5.76 22.03 -7.34
C ASP A 155 7.17 22.62 -7.43
N GLN A 156 7.80 22.87 -6.28
CA GLN A 156 9.21 23.26 -6.19
C GLN A 156 10.16 22.06 -6.14
N ALA A 157 9.61 20.84 -6.08
CA ALA A 157 10.40 19.62 -6.00
C ALA A 157 11.30 19.46 -7.24
N VAL A 158 12.57 19.15 -6.98
CA VAL A 158 13.58 18.81 -7.97
C VAL A 158 14.03 17.38 -7.73
N THR A 159 14.13 16.56 -8.79
CA THR A 159 14.67 15.22 -8.63
C THR A 159 15.98 15.03 -9.35
N ARG A 160 16.89 14.32 -8.70
CA ARG A 160 18.11 13.78 -9.31
C ARG A 160 18.01 12.27 -9.29
N GLU A 161 18.29 11.64 -10.44
CA GLU A 161 18.11 10.23 -10.64
C GLU A 161 19.34 9.63 -11.27
N TYR A 162 19.66 8.40 -10.86
CA TYR A 162 20.79 7.63 -11.35
C TYR A 162 20.30 6.25 -11.76
N TRP A 163 20.22 6.03 -13.08
CA TRP A 163 19.76 4.81 -13.69
C TRP A 163 20.96 3.95 -14.09
N VAL A 164 20.99 2.72 -13.62
CA VAL A 164 22.07 1.76 -13.92
C VAL A 164 21.46 0.43 -14.34
N ARG A 165 21.94 -0.14 -15.44
CA ARG A 165 21.56 -1.47 -15.84
C ARG A 165 22.65 -2.47 -15.49
N HIS A 166 22.28 -3.55 -14.80
CA HIS A 166 23.09 -4.72 -14.53
C HIS A 166 22.45 -5.97 -15.15
N GLY A 167 22.93 -6.38 -16.34
CA GLY A 167 22.34 -7.50 -17.06
C GLY A 167 20.84 -7.30 -17.31
N ASP A 168 20.01 -8.12 -16.67
CA ASP A 168 18.55 -8.05 -16.78
C ASP A 168 17.91 -7.23 -15.64
N MET A 169 18.69 -6.58 -14.82
CA MET A 169 18.19 -5.69 -13.77
C MET A 169 18.43 -4.23 -14.14
N LEU A 170 17.40 -3.42 -13.99
CA LEU A 170 17.44 -1.96 -14.07
C LEU A 170 17.31 -1.39 -12.66
N LEU A 171 18.31 -0.64 -12.22
CA LEU A 171 18.38 0.01 -10.91
C LEU A 171 18.16 1.51 -11.07
N LEU A 172 17.45 2.10 -10.13
CA LEU A 172 17.25 3.53 -10.01
C LEU A 172 17.52 3.96 -8.57
N THR A 173 18.41 4.93 -8.40
CA THR A 173 18.49 5.73 -7.18
C THR A 173 17.90 7.08 -7.47
N SER A 174 16.91 7.52 -6.70
CA SER A 174 16.26 8.82 -6.83
C SER A 174 16.45 9.64 -5.56
N ILE A 175 16.75 10.92 -5.74
CA ILE A 175 16.87 11.92 -4.70
C ILE A 175 15.84 13.00 -5.00
N VAL A 176 14.85 13.16 -4.13
CA VAL A 176 13.83 14.18 -4.22
C VAL A 176 14.19 15.30 -3.24
N ASP A 177 14.50 16.45 -3.76
CA ASP A 177 14.81 17.66 -3.01
C ASP A 177 13.61 18.61 -3.13
N ASP A 178 12.92 18.81 -2.02
CA ASP A 178 11.70 19.64 -1.96
C ASP A 178 11.72 20.48 -0.67
N PRO A 179 12.38 21.62 -0.68
CA PRO A 179 12.56 22.45 0.51
C PRO A 179 11.26 23.07 1.04
N ALA A 180 10.17 23.04 0.26
CA ALA A 180 8.87 23.49 0.74
C ALA A 180 8.26 22.51 1.75
N TYR A 181 8.47 21.21 1.54
CA TYR A 181 7.83 20.17 2.37
C TYR A 181 8.80 19.29 3.16
N TYR A 182 10.09 19.29 2.83
CA TYR A 182 11.10 18.44 3.47
C TYR A 182 12.31 19.27 3.95
N GLU A 183 12.78 18.97 5.15
CA GLU A 183 14.01 19.53 5.71
C GLU A 183 15.26 18.78 5.21
N GLU A 184 15.07 17.55 4.74
CA GLU A 184 16.11 16.69 4.17
C GLU A 184 15.61 16.02 2.89
N PRO A 185 16.48 15.81 1.88
CA PRO A 185 16.09 15.12 0.65
C PRO A 185 15.59 13.69 0.92
N VAL A 186 14.55 13.30 0.21
CA VAL A 186 14.05 11.91 0.25
C VAL A 186 14.83 11.07 -0.77
N ILE A 187 15.55 10.06 -0.29
CA ILE A 187 16.37 9.17 -1.12
C ILE A 187 15.73 7.80 -1.16
N LYS A 188 15.53 7.28 -2.38
CA LYS A 188 14.99 5.94 -2.59
C LYS A 188 15.74 5.19 -3.68
N THR A 189 15.87 3.87 -3.48
CA THR A 189 16.39 2.96 -4.50
C THR A 189 15.29 1.99 -4.90
N THR A 190 15.14 1.76 -6.19
CA THR A 190 14.18 0.79 -6.72
C THR A 190 14.79 0.03 -7.90
N ASN A 191 14.17 -1.08 -8.30
CA ASN A 191 14.64 -1.88 -9.41
C ASN A 191 13.51 -2.59 -10.15
N TRP A 192 13.82 -2.96 -11.39
CA TRP A 192 12.98 -3.75 -12.27
C TRP A 192 13.80 -4.87 -12.90
N MET A 193 13.13 -5.91 -13.36
CA MET A 193 13.74 -6.98 -14.14
C MET A 193 13.31 -6.89 -15.61
N ARG A 194 14.24 -7.21 -16.52
CA ARG A 194 13.90 -7.30 -17.94
C ARG A 194 12.89 -8.41 -18.15
N GLN A 195 11.75 -8.05 -18.73
CA GLN A 195 10.66 -8.99 -18.95
C GLN A 195 9.73 -8.45 -20.03
N GLN A 196 9.06 -9.36 -20.74
CA GLN A 196 8.01 -8.96 -21.68
C GLN A 196 6.78 -8.52 -20.88
N VAL A 197 6.49 -7.22 -20.93
CA VAL A 197 5.33 -6.64 -20.29
C VAL A 197 4.55 -5.79 -21.27
N THR A 198 3.24 -5.74 -21.08
CA THR A 198 2.37 -4.82 -21.83
C THR A 198 2.03 -3.65 -20.91
N ILE A 199 2.39 -2.45 -21.32
CA ILE A 199 1.97 -1.25 -20.60
C ILE A 199 0.64 -0.81 -21.21
N PRO A 200 -0.48 -0.98 -20.49
CA PRO A 200 -1.75 -0.46 -20.97
C PRO A 200 -1.69 1.07 -21.02
N PRO A 201 -2.35 1.70 -21.99
CA PRO A 201 -2.48 3.14 -21.99
C PRO A 201 -3.19 3.58 -20.72
N TYR A 202 -2.80 4.74 -20.17
CA TYR A 202 -3.51 5.35 -19.07
C TYR A 202 -4.93 5.72 -19.53
N LEU A 203 -5.86 4.83 -19.25
CA LEU A 203 -7.27 5.01 -19.60
C LEU A 203 -7.97 5.65 -18.40
N CYS A 204 -8.16 6.94 -18.46
CA CYS A 204 -9.14 7.56 -17.63
C CYS A 204 -10.51 7.47 -18.28
N GLY A 205 -11.28 6.44 -17.92
CA GLY A 205 -12.68 6.31 -18.30
C GLY A 205 -13.59 6.74 -17.14
N PRO A 206 -14.73 7.39 -17.43
CA PRO A 206 -15.71 7.69 -16.38
C PRO A 206 -16.18 6.47 -15.59
N ALA A 207 -16.12 5.28 -16.20
CA ALA A 207 -16.50 4.02 -15.56
C ALA A 207 -15.48 3.56 -14.49
N GLN A 208 -14.18 3.78 -14.68
CA GLN A 208 -13.16 3.41 -13.67
C GLN A 208 -13.27 4.26 -12.41
N VAL A 209 -13.80 5.44 -12.54
CA VAL A 209 -14.01 6.37 -11.46
C VAL A 209 -15.33 6.09 -10.75
N ALA A 210 -16.33 5.62 -11.48
CA ALA A 210 -17.68 5.37 -10.94
C ALA A 210 -17.67 4.28 -9.86
N ASP A 211 -16.83 3.24 -9.99
CA ASP A 211 -16.80 2.12 -9.03
C ASP A 211 -16.18 2.51 -7.68
N GLU A 212 -15.24 3.45 -7.66
CA GLU A 212 -14.67 3.99 -6.41
C GLU A 212 -15.52 5.12 -5.82
N VAL A 213 -16.35 5.77 -6.63
CA VAL A 213 -17.09 6.99 -6.31
C VAL A 213 -18.59 6.75 -6.11
N VAL A 214 -19.14 5.66 -6.66
CA VAL A 214 -20.54 5.32 -6.51
C VAL A 214 -20.90 5.13 -5.04
N GLY A 215 -21.53 6.14 -4.46
CA GLY A 215 -21.98 6.17 -3.07
C GLY A 215 -21.21 7.12 -2.14
N GLN A 216 -20.08 7.69 -2.56
CA GLN A 216 -19.43 8.75 -1.78
C GLN A 216 -19.96 10.13 -2.21
N ARG A 217 -20.75 10.74 -1.37
CA ARG A 217 -21.12 12.14 -1.55
C ARG A 217 -19.91 13.02 -1.23
N ARG A 218 -19.75 14.13 -1.97
CA ARG A 218 -18.67 15.10 -1.76
C ARG A 218 -18.61 15.59 -0.30
N GLU A 219 -19.73 15.69 0.35
CA GLU A 219 -19.84 16.10 1.76
C GLU A 219 -19.27 15.08 2.76
N ARG A 220 -18.94 13.87 2.30
CA ARG A 220 -18.37 12.81 3.15
C ARG A 220 -16.86 12.66 3.00
N VAL A 221 -16.25 13.39 2.09
CA VAL A 221 -14.78 13.41 1.97
C VAL A 221 -14.23 14.28 3.09
N PRO A 222 -13.43 13.73 4.01
CA PRO A 222 -12.90 14.50 5.13
C PRO A 222 -11.98 15.63 4.67
N HIS A 223 -12.05 16.75 5.37
CA HIS A 223 -11.14 17.86 5.28
C HIS A 223 -10.57 18.09 6.67
N TYR A 224 -9.39 17.54 6.92
CA TYR A 224 -8.78 17.60 8.23
C TYR A 224 -8.06 18.93 8.47
N LEU A 225 -8.30 19.51 9.64
CA LEU A 225 -7.44 20.54 10.21
C LEU A 225 -6.26 19.89 10.96
N PRO A 226 -5.21 20.64 11.26
CA PRO A 226 -4.10 20.12 12.07
C PRO A 226 -4.59 19.53 13.41
N GLY A 227 -4.22 18.30 13.68
CA GLY A 227 -4.63 17.56 14.87
C GLY A 227 -5.90 16.71 14.72
N GLU A 228 -6.64 16.85 13.63
CA GLU A 228 -7.94 16.19 13.47
C GLU A 228 -7.93 14.91 12.64
N ASN A 229 -6.79 14.58 11.98
CA ASN A 229 -6.72 13.38 11.14
C ASN A 229 -6.73 12.11 12.00
N ASP A 230 -7.87 11.42 11.98
CA ASP A 230 -8.10 10.19 12.72
C ASP A 230 -7.25 9.02 12.23
N LEU A 231 -6.85 8.99 10.96
CA LEU A 231 -5.95 7.97 10.42
C LEU A 231 -4.57 8.00 11.08
N ILE A 232 -4.06 9.19 11.41
CA ILE A 232 -2.80 9.34 12.15
C ILE A 232 -2.98 8.87 13.59
N GLN A 233 -4.10 9.21 14.23
CA GLN A 233 -4.41 8.77 15.58
C GLN A 233 -4.58 7.25 15.63
N GLU A 234 -5.22 6.66 14.64
CA GLU A 234 -5.37 5.22 14.51
C GLU A 234 -4.01 4.53 14.37
N PHE A 235 -3.16 5.02 13.44
CA PHE A 235 -1.80 4.50 13.26
C PHE A 235 -0.97 4.58 14.53
N THR A 236 -0.97 5.73 15.22
CA THR A 236 -0.21 5.91 16.46
C THR A 236 -0.68 4.95 17.57
N SER A 237 -1.98 4.78 17.70
CA SER A 237 -2.58 3.91 18.70
C SER A 237 -2.31 2.43 18.42
N GLN A 238 -2.40 2.03 17.15
CA GLN A 238 -2.19 0.65 16.72
C GLN A 238 -0.74 0.19 16.88
N HIS A 239 0.21 1.08 16.59
CA HIS A 239 1.64 0.73 16.56
C HIS A 239 2.43 1.21 17.78
N GLY A 240 1.81 1.95 18.69
CA GLY A 240 2.48 2.55 19.85
C GLY A 240 3.58 3.54 19.43
N VAL A 241 3.38 4.23 18.30
CA VAL A 241 4.31 5.22 17.76
C VAL A 241 3.86 6.62 18.22
N PRO A 242 4.76 7.46 18.78
CA PRO A 242 4.43 8.82 19.10
C PRO A 242 3.94 9.61 17.88
N ARG A 243 2.99 10.53 18.10
CA ARG A 243 2.41 11.35 17.02
C ARG A 243 3.46 12.10 16.20
N ASP A 244 4.49 12.63 16.86
CA ASP A 244 5.56 13.36 16.19
C ASP A 244 6.32 12.47 15.22
N ALA A 245 6.58 11.20 15.58
CA ALA A 245 7.20 10.24 14.69
C ALA A 245 6.27 9.86 13.53
N ALA A 246 4.98 9.64 13.82
CA ALA A 246 3.99 9.34 12.79
C ALA A 246 3.83 10.48 11.78
N LEU A 247 4.01 11.74 12.21
CA LEU A 247 3.94 12.94 11.38
C LEU A 247 5.27 13.35 10.73
N GLY A 248 6.31 12.53 10.82
CA GLY A 248 7.57 12.79 10.13
C GLY A 248 8.31 14.03 10.65
N HIS A 249 8.43 14.19 11.97
CA HIS A 249 9.29 15.19 12.55
C HIS A 249 10.75 14.78 12.42
N ARG A 250 11.62 15.70 12.00
CA ARG A 250 13.03 15.45 11.72
C ARG A 250 13.77 14.82 12.89
N GLU A 251 13.50 15.28 14.11
CA GLU A 251 14.14 14.78 15.33
C GLU A 251 13.93 13.28 15.52
N THR A 252 12.86 12.73 14.95
CA THR A 252 12.51 11.32 15.08
C THR A 252 13.36 10.39 14.23
N LEU A 253 14.14 10.94 13.29
CA LEU A 253 15.07 10.19 12.44
C LEU A 253 16.41 9.88 13.13
N TYR A 254 16.71 10.57 14.21
CA TYR A 254 18.02 10.46 14.86
C TYR A 254 18.03 9.36 15.94
N PRO A 255 19.19 8.71 16.15
CA PRO A 255 19.33 7.61 17.12
C PRO A 255 18.90 7.99 18.54
N GLU A 256 19.07 9.24 18.94
CA GLU A 256 18.69 9.74 20.26
C GLU A 256 17.19 9.62 20.50
N TYR A 257 16.37 9.77 19.46
CA TYR A 257 14.93 9.61 19.55
C TYR A 257 14.51 8.13 19.72
N ALA A 258 15.32 7.18 19.29
CA ALA A 258 15.04 5.76 19.46
C ALA A 258 14.89 5.38 20.95
N THR A 259 15.60 6.05 21.84
CA THR A 259 15.45 5.86 23.31
C THR A 259 14.09 6.32 23.79
N THR A 260 13.53 7.36 23.21
CA THR A 260 12.19 7.88 23.50
C THR A 260 11.11 6.88 23.08
N LEU A 261 11.25 6.29 21.89
CA LEU A 261 10.35 5.23 21.38
C LEU A 261 10.38 4.01 22.29
N THR A 262 11.57 3.58 22.72
CA THR A 262 11.73 2.43 23.63
C THR A 262 11.12 2.71 24.99
N ASN A 263 11.25 3.93 25.49
CA ASN A 263 10.70 4.34 26.80
C ASN A 263 9.18 4.50 26.74
N ALA A 264 8.62 5.01 25.63
CA ALA A 264 7.19 5.10 25.41
C ALA A 264 6.53 3.71 25.41
N ARG A 265 7.11 2.73 24.71
CA ARG A 265 6.68 1.32 24.75
C ARG A 265 6.75 0.73 26.16
N ARG A 266 7.83 0.97 26.90
CA ARG A 266 7.97 0.52 28.30
C ARG A 266 7.02 1.21 29.25
N ALA A 267 6.59 2.44 28.97
CA ALA A 267 5.61 3.16 29.77
C ALA A 267 4.19 2.62 29.55
N THR A 268 3.81 2.30 28.30
CA THR A 268 2.54 1.63 27.99
C THR A 268 2.47 0.22 28.56
N ASP A 269 3.61 -0.50 28.59
CA ASP A 269 3.71 -1.82 29.25
C ASP A 269 3.72 -1.73 30.79
N ARG A 270 3.88 -0.53 31.37
CA ARG A 270 4.00 -0.28 32.81
C ARG A 270 2.83 0.46 33.42
N GLU A 271 1.75 0.73 32.73
CA GLU A 271 0.55 1.19 33.43
C GLU A 271 0.11 0.11 34.42
N PRO A 272 0.20 0.40 35.71
CA PRO A 272 -0.15 -0.59 36.72
C PRO A 272 -1.65 -0.80 36.67
N SER A 273 -2.06 -2.04 36.46
CA SER A 273 -3.39 -2.49 36.83
C SER A 273 -3.62 -2.24 38.32
N THR A 274 -4.05 -1.04 38.68
CA THR A 274 -4.60 -0.76 40.01
C THR A 274 -6.02 -1.28 40.03
N SER A 275 -6.17 -2.56 40.26
CA SER A 275 -7.28 -3.14 41.00
C SER A 275 -6.93 -4.57 41.36
N ARG A 276 -6.13 -4.73 42.43
CA ARG A 276 -6.26 -5.90 43.27
C ARG A 276 -7.50 -5.68 44.12
N ASP A 277 -8.37 -6.59 43.95
CA ASP A 277 -9.35 -7.20 44.83
C ASP A 277 -10.74 -7.30 44.19
N ARG A 278 -11.04 -8.48 43.64
CA ARG A 278 -12.13 -9.31 44.15
C ARG A 278 -12.41 -10.51 43.26
N ALA A 279 -12.29 -11.65 43.93
CA ALA A 279 -13.10 -12.85 43.76
C ALA A 279 -13.03 -13.61 42.42
N ALA A 280 -12.36 -14.74 42.56
CA ALA A 280 -12.55 -15.92 41.73
C ALA A 280 -14.03 -16.22 41.51
N THR A 281 -14.42 -16.35 40.26
CA THR A 281 -15.34 -17.42 39.80
C THR A 281 -15.48 -17.37 38.27
N SER A 282 -15.44 -18.56 37.69
CA SER A 282 -15.65 -18.94 36.28
C SER A 282 -14.43 -18.86 35.36
N HIS A 283 -13.82 -20.03 35.20
CA HIS A 283 -12.91 -20.35 34.10
C HIS A 283 -13.69 -20.34 32.78
N GLU A 284 -13.69 -19.20 32.07
CA GLU A 284 -13.90 -19.25 30.63
C GLU A 284 -12.60 -19.75 29.97
N PRO A 285 -12.69 -20.69 29.02
CA PRO A 285 -11.49 -21.20 28.33
C PRO A 285 -10.87 -20.06 27.50
N ARG A 286 -9.60 -19.76 27.76
CA ARG A 286 -8.81 -18.78 27.01
C ARG A 286 -8.84 -19.07 25.50
N ALA A 287 -8.75 -18.02 24.68
CA ALA A 287 -8.70 -18.06 23.22
C ALA A 287 -7.49 -18.84 22.60
N THR A 288 -6.68 -19.43 23.43
CA THR A 288 -5.36 -20.00 23.12
C THR A 288 -5.34 -21.11 22.07
N SER A 289 -6.47 -21.72 21.76
CA SER A 289 -6.49 -22.87 20.81
C SER A 289 -6.36 -22.44 19.34
N PHE A 290 -6.85 -21.26 18.95
CA PHE A 290 -6.78 -20.76 17.57
C PHE A 290 -5.49 -20.01 17.25
N VAL A 291 -4.76 -19.54 18.27
CA VAL A 291 -3.54 -18.75 18.13
C VAL A 291 -2.51 -19.47 17.28
N GLY A 292 -1.95 -18.74 16.29
CA GLY A 292 -0.98 -19.24 15.33
C GLY A 292 -1.33 -18.84 13.90
N SER A 293 -0.50 -19.28 12.96
CA SER A 293 -0.65 -19.00 11.53
C SER A 293 -1.18 -20.21 10.79
N TRP A 294 -2.05 -19.95 9.83
CA TRP A 294 -2.81 -20.93 9.09
C TRP A 294 -2.72 -20.63 7.58
N ARG A 295 -2.47 -21.65 6.78
CA ARG A 295 -2.36 -21.53 5.32
C ARG A 295 -3.51 -22.27 4.63
N LEU A 296 -4.17 -21.60 3.69
CA LEU A 296 -5.27 -22.17 2.91
C LEU A 296 -4.77 -23.34 2.05
N SER A 297 -5.47 -24.45 2.14
CA SER A 297 -5.36 -25.60 1.24
C SER A 297 -6.43 -25.48 0.16
N ILE A 298 -6.07 -24.98 -1.01
CA ILE A 298 -7.02 -24.78 -2.13
C ILE A 298 -7.63 -26.11 -2.54
N ALA A 299 -6.81 -27.16 -2.61
CA ALA A 299 -7.26 -28.50 -3.01
C ALA A 299 -8.31 -29.13 -2.06
N LYS A 300 -8.36 -28.70 -0.78
CA LYS A 300 -9.33 -29.17 0.22
C LYS A 300 -10.51 -28.21 0.41
N SER A 301 -10.50 -27.08 -0.30
CA SER A 301 -11.50 -26.02 -0.15
C SER A 301 -12.51 -26.02 -1.29
N THR A 302 -13.71 -25.51 -1.03
CA THR A 302 -14.77 -25.35 -2.01
C THR A 302 -15.25 -23.92 -2.03
N PHE A 303 -15.30 -23.32 -3.22
CA PHE A 303 -15.75 -21.95 -3.43
C PHE A 303 -16.96 -21.97 -4.39
N LYS A 304 -18.10 -21.41 -3.97
CA LYS A 304 -19.31 -21.31 -4.79
C LYS A 304 -19.81 -19.89 -4.79
N ASN A 305 -20.07 -19.37 -5.99
CA ASN A 305 -20.66 -18.04 -6.24
C ASN A 305 -19.90 -16.88 -5.55
N ASN A 306 -18.59 -17.02 -5.38
CA ASN A 306 -17.80 -15.97 -4.73
C ASN A 306 -17.46 -14.86 -5.72
N LEU A 307 -18.42 -13.95 -5.97
CA LEU A 307 -18.27 -12.82 -6.90
C LEU A 307 -17.21 -11.80 -6.47
N ARG A 308 -16.74 -11.83 -5.22
CA ARG A 308 -15.68 -10.92 -4.73
C ARG A 308 -14.29 -11.23 -5.29
N ASN A 309 -14.12 -12.43 -5.84
CA ASN A 309 -12.88 -12.86 -6.49
C ASN A 309 -13.00 -12.79 -8.03
N VAL A 310 -14.06 -12.23 -8.58
CA VAL A 310 -14.24 -12.11 -10.02
C VAL A 310 -13.46 -10.88 -10.50
N SER A 311 -12.26 -11.13 -10.96
CA SER A 311 -11.57 -10.29 -11.93
C SER A 311 -11.81 -10.89 -13.32
N VAL A 312 -12.63 -10.21 -14.08
CA VAL A 312 -12.78 -10.22 -15.54
C VAL A 312 -11.92 -11.26 -16.31
N SER A 313 -12.41 -12.45 -16.49
CA SER A 313 -12.37 -13.29 -17.73
C SER A 313 -12.63 -14.77 -17.39
N GLY A 314 -13.82 -15.23 -17.64
CA GLY A 314 -14.23 -16.52 -18.22
C GLY A 314 -13.69 -17.86 -17.71
N SER A 315 -13.05 -17.94 -16.57
CA SER A 315 -12.66 -19.21 -15.94
C SER A 315 -13.04 -19.18 -14.46
N ASP A 316 -13.33 -20.33 -13.84
CA ASP A 316 -13.73 -20.51 -12.43
C ASP A 316 -12.81 -19.76 -11.40
N ALA A 317 -12.84 -18.43 -11.43
CA ALA A 317 -11.97 -17.54 -10.69
C ALA A 317 -12.48 -17.26 -9.26
N SER A 318 -13.16 -18.21 -8.64
CA SER A 318 -13.74 -18.06 -7.31
C SER A 318 -12.77 -18.35 -6.15
N ALA A 319 -11.63 -19.00 -6.42
CA ALA A 319 -10.65 -19.36 -5.41
C ALA A 319 -9.48 -18.37 -5.38
N PRO A 320 -8.98 -17.99 -4.18
CA PRO A 320 -7.74 -17.23 -4.07
C PRO A 320 -6.55 -18.10 -4.51
N GLN A 321 -5.47 -17.48 -4.99
CA GLN A 321 -4.23 -18.19 -5.28
C GLN A 321 -3.54 -18.70 -4.02
N TRP A 322 -3.55 -17.86 -3.00
CA TRP A 322 -3.16 -18.23 -1.66
C TRP A 322 -3.87 -17.32 -0.65
N ARG A 323 -4.01 -17.84 0.54
CA ARG A 323 -4.51 -17.11 1.71
C ARG A 323 -3.79 -17.59 2.94
N THR A 324 -3.34 -16.67 3.77
CA THR A 324 -2.87 -16.96 5.12
C THR A 324 -3.75 -16.26 6.13
N MET A 325 -3.89 -16.84 7.30
CA MET A 325 -4.68 -16.34 8.40
C MET A 325 -3.86 -16.46 9.67
N THR A 326 -3.77 -15.39 10.43
CA THR A 326 -3.04 -15.38 11.70
C THR A 326 -3.98 -14.95 12.82
N PHE A 327 -3.94 -15.69 13.93
CA PHE A 327 -4.62 -15.30 15.17
C PHE A 327 -3.58 -15.08 16.25
N GLU A 328 -3.68 -13.94 16.91
CA GLU A 328 -2.89 -13.57 18.08
C GLU A 328 -3.81 -13.46 19.29
N ASP A 329 -3.31 -13.76 20.50
CA ASP A 329 -4.07 -13.60 21.74
C ASP A 329 -4.20 -12.11 22.07
N ALA A 330 -5.44 -11.65 22.19
CA ALA A 330 -5.78 -10.28 22.59
C ALA A 330 -6.51 -10.26 23.97
N GLY A 331 -6.18 -11.20 24.85
CA GLY A 331 -6.76 -11.30 26.19
C GLY A 331 -8.18 -11.88 26.17
N THR A 332 -9.21 -11.05 26.16
CA THR A 332 -10.62 -11.49 26.10
C THR A 332 -11.08 -11.85 24.69
N GLY A 333 -10.22 -11.67 23.67
CA GLY A 333 -10.51 -11.87 22.26
C GLY A 333 -9.33 -12.35 21.47
N ILE A 334 -9.37 -12.04 20.18
CA ILE A 334 -8.31 -12.36 19.22
C ILE A 334 -8.01 -11.13 18.36
N LYS A 335 -6.74 -10.94 18.00
CA LYS A 335 -6.35 -10.18 16.81
C LYS A 335 -6.28 -11.15 15.65
N HIS A 336 -7.00 -10.82 14.58
CA HIS A 336 -7.08 -11.62 13.37
C HIS A 336 -6.51 -10.84 12.20
N THR A 337 -5.62 -11.49 11.45
CA THR A 337 -5.08 -10.96 10.19
C THR A 337 -5.27 -12.00 9.11
N THR A 338 -5.88 -11.60 7.99
CA THR A 338 -5.99 -12.45 6.78
C THR A 338 -5.32 -11.76 5.60
N ASP A 339 -4.35 -12.43 5.02
CA ASP A 339 -3.66 -12.02 3.80
C ASP A 339 -4.14 -12.88 2.63
N THR A 340 -4.55 -12.25 1.54
CA THR A 340 -5.13 -12.95 0.38
C THR A 340 -4.57 -12.42 -0.93
N GLN A 341 -4.22 -13.33 -1.85
CA GLN A 341 -3.95 -13.05 -3.26
C GLN A 341 -5.00 -13.72 -4.13
N VAL A 342 -5.66 -12.97 -5.00
CA VAL A 342 -6.80 -13.46 -5.76
C VAL A 342 -6.42 -13.93 -7.16
N VAL A 343 -5.56 -13.27 -7.89
CA VAL A 343 -5.19 -13.61 -9.28
C VAL A 343 -3.68 -13.56 -9.51
N ALA A 344 -3.15 -14.44 -10.39
CA ALA A 344 -1.71 -14.60 -10.65
C ALA A 344 -1.02 -13.33 -11.17
N ASN A 345 -1.71 -12.56 -11.99
CA ASN A 345 -1.19 -11.36 -12.64
C ASN A 345 -1.83 -10.09 -12.11
N ASP A 346 -2.75 -10.21 -11.17
CA ASP A 346 -3.33 -9.08 -10.48
C ASP A 346 -2.44 -8.74 -9.29
N THR A 347 -2.12 -7.49 -9.17
CA THR A 347 -1.52 -6.90 -7.98
C THR A 347 -2.48 -6.94 -6.76
N GLY A 348 -3.57 -7.67 -6.85
CA GLY A 348 -4.65 -7.87 -5.89
C GLY A 348 -4.28 -8.68 -4.66
N PHE A 349 -3.25 -8.23 -3.94
CA PHE A 349 -3.05 -8.61 -2.55
C PHE A 349 -3.88 -7.69 -1.66
N TYR A 350 -4.66 -8.26 -0.75
CA TYR A 350 -5.34 -7.48 0.27
C TYR A 350 -5.21 -8.12 1.64
N ARG A 351 -5.17 -7.28 2.66
CA ARG A 351 -5.13 -7.68 4.07
C ARG A 351 -6.41 -7.22 4.73
N VAL A 352 -7.01 -8.12 5.50
CA VAL A 352 -8.12 -7.83 6.41
C VAL A 352 -7.65 -8.04 7.83
N GLU A 353 -7.86 -7.07 8.69
CA GLU A 353 -7.40 -7.11 10.07
C GLU A 353 -8.48 -6.57 11.03
N TYR A 354 -8.61 -7.21 12.19
CA TYR A 354 -9.44 -6.74 13.29
C TYR A 354 -8.96 -7.30 14.62
N THR A 355 -9.26 -6.59 15.72
CA THR A 355 -9.12 -7.09 17.09
C THR A 355 -10.50 -7.06 17.73
N ALA A 356 -10.99 -8.23 18.17
CA ALA A 356 -12.35 -8.37 18.67
C ALA A 356 -12.41 -9.34 19.86
N ALA A 357 -13.20 -9.00 20.86
CA ALA A 357 -13.53 -9.89 21.97
C ALA A 357 -14.69 -10.82 21.61
N PHE A 358 -14.83 -11.94 22.34
CA PHE A 358 -15.95 -12.87 22.16
C PHE A 358 -17.19 -12.45 23.00
N ASP A 359 -17.54 -11.18 22.97
CA ASP A 359 -18.61 -10.56 23.78
C ASP A 359 -19.85 -10.17 22.97
N GLY A 360 -19.84 -10.46 21.65
CA GLY A 360 -20.95 -10.16 20.75
C GLY A 360 -21.11 -8.68 20.38
N ARG A 361 -20.16 -7.83 20.74
CA ARG A 361 -20.14 -6.42 20.33
C ARG A 361 -19.53 -6.27 18.94
N GLY A 362 -19.87 -5.18 18.24
CA GLY A 362 -19.28 -4.83 16.96
C GLY A 362 -17.89 -4.19 17.13
N TYR A 363 -16.90 -4.72 16.37
CA TYR A 363 -15.53 -4.24 16.35
C TYR A 363 -15.16 -3.82 14.92
N PRO A 364 -14.45 -2.70 14.73
CA PRO A 364 -14.10 -2.20 13.41
C PRO A 364 -13.13 -3.13 12.69
N VAL A 365 -13.24 -3.17 11.36
CA VAL A 365 -12.41 -3.96 10.48
C VAL A 365 -11.64 -3.07 9.53
N VAL A 366 -10.36 -3.34 9.38
CA VAL A 366 -9.47 -2.63 8.46
C VAL A 366 -9.20 -3.51 7.22
N GLY A 367 -9.20 -2.89 6.03
CA GLY A 367 -8.85 -3.56 4.78
C GLY A 367 -9.93 -4.43 4.16
N SER A 368 -11.12 -4.52 4.73
CA SER A 368 -12.26 -5.19 4.10
C SER A 368 -13.09 -4.20 3.31
N THR A 369 -13.47 -4.58 2.08
CA THR A 369 -14.48 -3.87 1.28
C THR A 369 -15.87 -4.48 1.43
N ALA A 370 -15.96 -5.52 2.24
CA ALA A 370 -17.14 -6.36 2.36
C ALA A 370 -17.97 -6.07 3.59
N PHE A 371 -17.31 -5.70 4.68
CA PHE A 371 -17.93 -5.39 5.96
C PHE A 371 -17.01 -4.43 6.72
N ASP A 372 -17.62 -3.54 7.48
CA ASP A 372 -16.95 -2.50 8.28
C ASP A 372 -16.78 -2.90 9.74
N HIS A 373 -17.62 -3.81 10.25
CA HIS A 373 -17.54 -4.33 11.61
C HIS A 373 -17.67 -5.85 11.65
N VAL A 374 -17.13 -6.44 12.71
CA VAL A 374 -17.34 -7.86 13.06
C VAL A 374 -17.80 -8.04 14.48
N THR A 375 -18.60 -9.05 14.71
CA THR A 375 -18.89 -9.56 16.04
C THR A 375 -18.37 -10.98 16.15
N LEU A 376 -17.84 -11.36 17.32
CA LEU A 376 -17.39 -12.72 17.59
C LEU A 376 -18.24 -13.34 18.68
N LYS A 377 -18.60 -14.62 18.47
CA LYS A 377 -19.32 -15.43 19.44
C LYS A 377 -18.65 -16.79 19.56
N ARG A 378 -18.25 -17.15 20.75
CA ARG A 378 -17.71 -18.46 21.04
C ARG A 378 -18.86 -19.46 21.13
N ILE A 379 -18.77 -20.57 20.40
CA ILE A 379 -19.73 -21.67 20.42
C ILE A 379 -19.24 -22.77 21.38
N ASP A 380 -17.97 -23.17 21.23
CA ASP A 380 -17.29 -24.11 22.10
C ASP A 380 -15.77 -23.88 22.13
N ALA A 381 -14.99 -24.75 22.75
CA ALA A 381 -13.53 -24.62 22.87
C ALA A 381 -12.79 -24.63 21.51
N LYS A 382 -13.40 -25.20 20.47
CA LYS A 382 -12.81 -25.39 19.13
C LYS A 382 -13.65 -24.76 18.01
N THR A 383 -14.70 -24.01 18.37
CA THR A 383 -15.62 -23.40 17.40
C THR A 383 -16.00 -22.00 17.84
N PHE A 384 -15.92 -21.04 16.90
CA PHE A 384 -16.50 -19.72 17.07
C PHE A 384 -17.14 -19.23 15.77
N GLU A 385 -18.07 -18.30 15.91
CA GLU A 385 -18.74 -17.62 14.83
C GLU A 385 -18.28 -16.18 14.74
N ARG A 386 -18.10 -15.69 13.52
CA ARG A 386 -17.90 -14.29 13.18
C ARG A 386 -19.04 -13.83 12.29
N VAL A 387 -19.68 -12.73 12.64
CA VAL A 387 -20.65 -12.04 11.79
C VAL A 387 -20.04 -10.74 11.31
N GLY A 388 -19.98 -10.55 9.99
CA GLY A 388 -19.57 -9.31 9.35
C GLY A 388 -20.79 -8.45 9.03
N THR A 389 -20.72 -7.16 9.40
CA THR A 389 -21.76 -6.18 9.10
C THR A 389 -21.20 -5.04 8.26
N ASP A 390 -21.99 -4.55 7.30
CA ASP A 390 -21.73 -3.32 6.57
C ASP A 390 -22.87 -2.33 6.87
N ARG A 391 -22.54 -1.18 7.46
CA ARG A 391 -23.52 -0.16 7.87
C ARG A 391 -24.63 -0.69 8.78
N GLY A 392 -24.30 -1.68 9.61
CA GLY A 392 -25.23 -2.30 10.55
C GLY A 392 -26.06 -3.46 9.97
N GLU A 393 -25.97 -3.76 8.67
CA GLU A 393 -26.62 -4.92 8.05
C GLU A 393 -25.66 -6.11 7.99
N VAL A 394 -26.15 -7.31 8.30
CA VAL A 394 -25.36 -8.55 8.20
C VAL A 394 -25.14 -8.90 6.73
N VAL A 395 -23.87 -8.98 6.32
CA VAL A 395 -23.46 -9.30 4.95
C VAL A 395 -22.73 -10.62 4.83
N GLU A 396 -22.14 -11.10 5.94
CA GLU A 396 -21.39 -12.36 5.95
C GLU A 396 -21.42 -13.00 7.33
N THR A 397 -21.59 -14.33 7.39
CA THR A 397 -21.42 -15.14 8.60
C THR A 397 -20.35 -16.19 8.34
N SER A 398 -19.41 -16.34 9.26
CA SER A 398 -18.33 -17.32 9.15
C SER A 398 -18.23 -18.17 10.39
N THR A 399 -18.23 -19.49 10.23
CA THR A 399 -18.01 -20.45 11.32
C THR A 399 -16.59 -21.00 11.23
N TYR A 400 -15.83 -20.82 12.27
CA TYR A 400 -14.45 -21.31 12.42
C TYR A 400 -14.46 -22.55 13.30
N ARG A 401 -14.02 -23.69 12.76
CA ARG A 401 -13.96 -24.96 13.48
C ARG A 401 -12.58 -25.59 13.37
N MET A 402 -11.93 -25.80 14.50
CA MET A 402 -10.63 -26.45 14.59
C MET A 402 -10.75 -27.96 14.79
N SER A 403 -9.91 -28.73 14.10
CA SER A 403 -9.83 -30.19 14.25
C SER A 403 -9.41 -30.59 15.68
N PRO A 404 -9.72 -31.83 16.10
CA PRO A 404 -9.36 -32.33 17.43
C PRO A 404 -7.84 -32.23 17.75
N ASP A 405 -7.00 -32.46 16.76
CA ASP A 405 -5.54 -32.39 16.86
C ASP A 405 -4.97 -30.97 16.75
N GLY A 406 -5.81 -29.96 16.45
CA GLY A 406 -5.39 -28.56 16.31
C GLY A 406 -4.56 -28.25 15.05
N GLN A 407 -4.53 -29.16 14.06
CA GLN A 407 -3.73 -28.97 12.84
C GLN A 407 -4.52 -28.46 11.65
N VAL A 408 -5.84 -28.57 11.67
CA VAL A 408 -6.73 -28.12 10.59
C VAL A 408 -7.76 -27.15 11.13
N LEU A 409 -7.96 -26.04 10.43
CA LEU A 409 -9.01 -25.06 10.69
C LEU A 409 -9.94 -25.02 9.47
N THR A 410 -11.20 -25.36 9.65
CA THR A 410 -12.25 -25.26 8.63
C THR A 410 -13.04 -23.97 8.89
N VAL A 411 -13.18 -23.16 7.86
CA VAL A 411 -13.98 -21.93 7.89
C VAL A 411 -15.09 -22.05 6.86
N THR A 412 -16.32 -22.11 7.34
CA THR A 412 -17.51 -22.07 6.49
C THR A 412 -17.98 -20.62 6.44
N VAL A 413 -18.15 -20.09 5.24
CA VAL A 413 -18.49 -18.68 5.00
C VAL A 413 -19.77 -18.62 4.19
N ASP A 414 -20.79 -18.01 4.75
CA ASP A 414 -22.07 -17.73 4.12
C ASP A 414 -22.27 -16.23 4.02
N GLY A 415 -22.69 -15.74 2.86
CA GLY A 415 -22.91 -14.30 2.71
C GLY A 415 -23.60 -13.94 1.41
N THR A 416 -23.80 -12.64 1.24
CA THR A 416 -24.42 -12.05 0.04
C THR A 416 -23.53 -10.98 -0.53
N SER A 417 -23.28 -11.05 -1.83
CA SER A 417 -22.52 -10.02 -2.56
C SER A 417 -23.28 -9.64 -3.82
N GLN A 418 -23.59 -8.35 -3.98
CA GLN A 418 -24.35 -7.83 -5.12
C GLN A 418 -25.69 -8.56 -5.35
N GLY A 419 -26.35 -8.96 -4.27
CA GLY A 419 -27.62 -9.70 -4.33
C GLY A 419 -27.49 -11.19 -4.65
N VAL A 420 -26.28 -11.73 -4.76
CA VAL A 420 -26.02 -13.15 -5.00
C VAL A 420 -25.49 -13.78 -3.72
N GLU A 421 -26.18 -14.86 -3.28
CA GLU A 421 -25.71 -15.65 -2.14
C GLU A 421 -24.48 -16.49 -2.52
N TYR A 422 -23.51 -16.56 -1.61
CA TYR A 422 -22.34 -17.42 -1.76
C TYR A 422 -22.12 -18.30 -0.53
N HIS A 423 -21.57 -19.49 -0.77
CA HIS A 423 -21.20 -20.44 0.26
C HIS A 423 -19.81 -21.00 -0.01
N ASN A 424 -18.89 -20.80 0.92
CA ASN A 424 -17.51 -21.28 0.81
C ASN A 424 -17.14 -22.15 1.99
N VAL A 425 -16.44 -23.25 1.72
CA VAL A 425 -15.79 -24.06 2.75
C VAL A 425 -14.28 -23.96 2.53
N GLN A 426 -13.60 -23.30 3.43
CA GLN A 426 -12.17 -23.05 3.35
C GLN A 426 -11.44 -23.90 4.39
N VAL A 427 -10.49 -24.69 3.95
CA VAL A 427 -9.69 -25.57 4.81
C VAL A 427 -8.28 -25.00 4.92
N PHE A 428 -7.85 -24.71 6.14
CA PHE A 428 -6.52 -24.19 6.44
C PHE A 428 -5.72 -25.24 7.21
N GLU A 429 -4.45 -25.30 6.93
CA GLU A 429 -3.49 -26.12 7.66
C GLU A 429 -2.60 -25.21 8.51
N ARG A 430 -2.22 -25.66 9.71
CA ARG A 430 -1.36 -24.89 10.60
C ARG A 430 0.02 -24.76 9.99
N SER A 431 0.49 -23.52 9.85
CA SER A 431 1.86 -23.25 9.44
C SER A 431 2.83 -23.55 10.59
N ARG A 432 3.93 -24.20 10.27
CA ARG A 432 5.02 -24.52 11.23
C ARG A 432 5.92 -23.32 11.44
#